data_3b0084223355857bf12f6654fca92f81
#
_entry.id   3b0084223355857bf12f6654fca92f81
#
_cell.length_a   1.000
_cell.length_b   1.000
_cell.length_c   1.000
_cell.angle_alpha   90.00
_cell.angle_beta   90.00
_cell.angle_gamma   90.00
#
_symmetry.space_group_name_H-M   'P 1'
#
loop_
_entity.id
_entity.type
_entity.pdbx_description
1 polymer ?
#
loop_
_entity_poly.entity_id
_entity_poly.type
_entity_poly.pdbx_seq_one_letter_code
_entity_poly.pdbx_strand_id
1 'polypeptide(L)'
;MGQETKPTWRALVAGPVSIALAVALSACGNTRDPGSAGQSTSSATTSTSPTQTTTAATSPSAMLTGIPVYWIAESRRSFALYREFREVPDTGGPVSSAVSAMMSLKPLDPDYMTPWRPASHVTVSQKGDAITVDLSSDAFANTQVGSELADRAVQQLVYTATAAALKAGTPASSVKITVDGAASDVWGVIRLGGTMQRAPVSAVQAYTWVTSPQEGEDLPAGTVTFKGFGTAFEANFVWEVRRDSGAVVAKGFTMGGTGDGTFGEFTFTAKLDAGTYSVKVSGSDGSGGAEGPGPAVDDKAFTVH
;
A
#
# COMPACT_ATOMS: atom_id res chain seq x y z
N MET A 1 21.15 11.82 53.13
CA MET A 1 21.12 10.37 53.37
C MET A 1 19.74 9.88 52.98
N GLY A 2 19.60 9.36 51.82
CA GLY A 2 18.36 8.79 51.27
C GLY A 2 18.75 7.67 50.31
N GLN A 3 18.45 6.43 50.64
CA GLN A 3 18.85 5.23 49.93
C GLN A 3 18.00 5.04 48.70
N GLU A 4 18.65 4.85 47.55
CA GLU A 4 18.04 4.36 46.31
C GLU A 4 17.77 2.86 46.41
N THR A 5 16.52 2.45 46.21
CA THR A 5 16.12 1.06 46.03
C THR A 5 15.99 0.73 44.55
N LYS A 6 16.88 -0.12 44.02
CA LYS A 6 16.82 -0.70 42.69
C LYS A 6 15.80 -1.86 42.65
N PRO A 7 14.94 -1.97 41.63
CA PRO A 7 14.13 -3.16 41.43
C PRO A 7 14.95 -4.26 40.73
N THR A 8 14.99 -5.43 41.32
CA THR A 8 15.58 -6.65 40.79
C THR A 8 14.58 -7.36 39.85
N TRP A 9 14.96 -7.52 38.59
CA TRP A 9 14.21 -8.32 37.62
C TRP A 9 14.66 -9.79 37.73
N ARG A 10 13.73 -10.67 38.06
CA ARG A 10 13.93 -12.11 38.02
C ARG A 10 13.72 -12.60 36.56
N ALA A 11 14.75 -13.22 36.01
CA ALA A 11 14.70 -13.92 34.73
C ALA A 11 13.90 -15.23 34.90
N LEU A 12 12.87 -15.40 34.11
CA LEU A 12 12.17 -16.68 33.92
C LEU A 12 12.82 -17.42 32.74
N VAL A 13 13.42 -18.53 33.07
CA VAL A 13 13.99 -19.50 32.12
C VAL A 13 12.85 -20.41 31.65
N ALA A 14 12.50 -20.37 30.36
CA ALA A 14 11.63 -21.34 29.73
C ALA A 14 12.46 -22.34 28.92
N GLY A 15 12.36 -23.61 29.27
CA GLY A 15 13.07 -24.69 28.62
C GLY A 15 12.45 -25.12 27.27
N PRO A 16 13.22 -25.84 26.43
CA PRO A 16 12.78 -26.23 25.10
C PRO A 16 11.88 -27.47 25.14
N VAL A 17 10.73 -27.38 24.48
CA VAL A 17 9.87 -28.53 24.15
C VAL A 17 10.32 -29.07 22.80
N SER A 18 10.91 -30.27 22.82
CA SER A 18 11.26 -31.04 21.62
C SER A 18 10.03 -31.82 21.13
N ILE A 19 9.54 -31.54 19.93
CA ILE A 19 8.55 -32.36 19.24
C ILE A 19 9.27 -33.19 18.18
N ALA A 20 9.29 -34.52 18.37
CA ALA A 20 9.80 -35.48 17.41
C ALA A 20 8.74 -35.74 16.31
N LEU A 21 9.10 -35.52 15.05
CA LEU A 21 8.29 -35.86 13.89
C LEU A 21 8.75 -37.18 13.31
N ALA A 22 7.88 -38.20 13.34
CA ALA A 22 8.11 -39.52 12.76
C ALA A 22 7.85 -39.47 11.24
N VAL A 23 8.85 -39.84 10.47
CA VAL A 23 8.74 -40.04 9.01
C VAL A 23 8.37 -41.51 8.75
N ALA A 24 7.23 -41.75 8.10
CA ALA A 24 6.84 -43.04 7.56
C ALA A 24 7.18 -43.09 6.07
N LEU A 25 8.17 -43.89 5.74
CA LEU A 25 8.47 -44.33 4.36
C LEU A 25 7.58 -45.53 4.01
N SER A 26 6.81 -45.41 2.96
CA SER A 26 6.20 -46.58 2.28
C SER A 26 6.75 -46.68 0.86
N ALA A 27 7.58 -47.68 0.68
CA ALA A 27 8.05 -48.22 -0.60
C ALA A 27 7.20 -49.43 -0.96
N CYS A 28 6.72 -49.47 -2.19
CA CYS A 28 6.30 -50.71 -2.93
C CYS A 28 6.29 -50.30 -4.40
N GLY A 29 6.94 -50.92 -5.31
CA GLY A 29 7.27 -52.31 -5.47
C GLY A 29 7.08 -52.60 -6.96
N ASN A 30 8.17 -52.89 -7.63
CA ASN A 30 8.31 -53.10 -9.06
C ASN A 30 7.94 -54.56 -9.38
N THR A 31 7.11 -54.83 -10.38
CA THR A 31 7.08 -56.14 -11.04
C THR A 31 7.12 -55.95 -12.55
N ARG A 32 8.21 -56.42 -13.12
CA ARG A 32 8.37 -56.75 -14.54
C ARG A 32 7.77 -58.12 -14.79
N ASP A 33 7.14 -58.30 -15.93
CA ASP A 33 7.24 -59.55 -16.67
C ASP A 33 7.13 -59.32 -18.20
N PRO A 34 7.87 -60.05 -19.01
CA PRO A 34 8.06 -59.83 -20.42
C PRO A 34 7.26 -60.82 -21.26
N GLY A 35 6.93 -60.47 -22.46
CA GLY A 35 6.57 -61.46 -23.47
C GLY A 35 5.55 -60.99 -24.51
N SER A 36 6.05 -60.95 -25.66
CA SER A 36 5.61 -61.55 -26.90
C SER A 36 5.45 -60.62 -28.10
N ALA A 37 6.19 -60.93 -29.09
CA ALA A 37 6.25 -60.40 -30.42
C ALA A 37 4.92 -60.57 -31.18
N GLY A 38 4.54 -59.61 -31.97
CA GLY A 38 3.48 -59.71 -32.98
C GLY A 38 3.69 -58.61 -34.02
N GLN A 39 4.40 -58.92 -35.09
CA GLN A 39 4.43 -58.11 -36.31
C GLN A 39 3.05 -58.09 -36.95
N SER A 40 2.56 -56.94 -37.28
CA SER A 40 1.56 -56.71 -38.32
C SER A 40 1.82 -55.37 -39.00
N THR A 41 2.19 -55.48 -40.25
CA THR A 41 2.25 -54.44 -41.26
C THR A 41 0.82 -53.92 -41.55
N SER A 42 0.62 -52.61 -41.49
CA SER A 42 -0.48 -51.94 -42.22
C SER A 42 -0.22 -50.47 -42.45
N SER A 43 -0.02 -50.14 -43.68
CA SER A 43 -0.46 -48.99 -44.49
C SER A 43 -0.54 -47.62 -43.83
N ALA A 44 0.34 -46.76 -44.28
CA ALA A 44 0.27 -45.31 -44.09
C ALA A 44 -1.01 -44.73 -44.72
N THR A 45 -1.86 -44.13 -43.89
CA THR A 45 -2.89 -43.19 -44.34
C THR A 45 -2.51 -41.83 -43.82
N THR A 46 -2.13 -40.95 -44.70
CA THR A 46 -1.80 -39.53 -44.43
C THR A 46 -3.08 -38.81 -44.03
N SER A 47 -3.30 -38.68 -42.72
CA SER A 47 -4.34 -37.76 -42.21
C SER A 47 -3.69 -36.41 -41.92
N THR A 48 -4.00 -35.43 -42.76
CA THR A 48 -3.77 -34.03 -42.53
C THR A 48 -4.64 -33.58 -41.34
N SER A 49 -4.07 -33.51 -40.15
CA SER A 49 -4.72 -32.87 -39.01
C SER A 49 -4.76 -31.35 -39.21
N PRO A 50 -5.91 -30.70 -39.06
CA PRO A 50 -5.94 -29.24 -39.01
C PRO A 50 -5.18 -28.77 -37.77
N THR A 51 -4.21 -27.90 -37.95
CA THR A 51 -3.53 -27.18 -36.89
C THR A 51 -4.60 -26.35 -36.16
N GLN A 52 -5.06 -26.84 -35.02
CA GLN A 52 -5.83 -26.02 -34.09
C GLN A 52 -4.88 -24.99 -33.49
N THR A 53 -5.02 -23.76 -33.93
CA THR A 53 -4.45 -22.61 -33.25
C THR A 53 -5.13 -22.54 -31.88
N THR A 54 -4.52 -23.11 -30.87
CA THR A 54 -4.96 -22.94 -29.48
C THR A 54 -4.68 -21.49 -29.10
N THR A 55 -5.69 -20.64 -29.21
CA THR A 55 -5.67 -19.33 -28.59
C THR A 55 -5.54 -19.61 -27.09
N ALA A 56 -4.37 -19.34 -26.53
CA ALA A 56 -4.16 -19.43 -25.09
C ALA A 56 -5.15 -18.47 -24.44
N ALA A 57 -6.20 -19.01 -23.82
CA ALA A 57 -7.06 -18.24 -22.96
C ALA A 57 -6.20 -17.75 -21.79
N THR A 58 -5.94 -16.44 -21.76
CA THR A 58 -5.31 -15.79 -20.63
C THR A 58 -6.24 -15.99 -19.44
N SER A 59 -5.85 -16.86 -18.52
CA SER A 59 -6.57 -17.01 -17.25
C SER A 59 -6.61 -15.66 -16.58
N PRO A 60 -7.75 -15.20 -16.02
CA PRO A 60 -7.81 -13.96 -15.30
C PRO A 60 -6.80 -14.01 -14.16
N SER A 61 -5.92 -13.00 -14.07
CA SER A 61 -5.00 -12.85 -12.94
C SER A 61 -5.80 -12.81 -11.64
N ALA A 62 -5.33 -13.52 -10.61
CA ALA A 62 -5.93 -13.42 -9.29
C ALA A 62 -5.92 -11.95 -8.83
N MET A 63 -6.98 -11.54 -8.13
CA MET A 63 -7.07 -10.20 -7.56
C MET A 63 -6.65 -10.23 -6.10
N LEU A 64 -5.80 -9.28 -5.69
CA LEU A 64 -5.40 -9.05 -4.31
C LEU A 64 -6.20 -7.87 -3.76
N THR A 65 -6.82 -8.03 -2.58
CA THR A 65 -7.65 -7.00 -1.95
C THR A 65 -6.95 -6.34 -0.77
N GLY A 66 -7.31 -5.07 -0.51
CA GLY A 66 -6.78 -4.32 0.61
C GLY A 66 -5.27 -4.06 0.52
N ILE A 67 -4.74 -3.94 -0.69
CA ILE A 67 -3.33 -3.65 -0.93
C ILE A 67 -3.07 -2.16 -0.70
N PRO A 68 -2.15 -1.80 0.22
CA PRO A 68 -1.83 -0.41 0.49
C PRO A 68 -1.01 0.19 -0.66
N VAL A 69 -1.52 1.26 -1.25
CA VAL A 69 -0.85 2.05 -2.28
C VAL A 69 -0.78 3.49 -1.82
N TYR A 70 0.42 4.07 -1.81
CA TYR A 70 0.60 5.46 -1.45
C TYR A 70 0.54 6.35 -2.69
N TRP A 71 -0.04 7.52 -2.52
CA TRP A 71 -0.20 8.57 -3.51
C TRP A 71 0.37 9.88 -2.97
N ILE A 72 0.52 10.85 -3.85
CA ILE A 72 1.02 12.19 -3.51
C ILE A 72 -0.10 13.19 -3.73
N ALA A 73 -0.25 14.13 -2.82
CA ALA A 73 -1.02 15.33 -3.06
C ALA A 73 -0.36 16.55 -2.41
N GLU A 74 -0.76 17.72 -2.84
CA GLU A 74 -0.35 18.97 -2.20
C GLU A 74 -1.03 19.10 -0.84
N SER A 75 -0.25 19.41 0.20
CA SER A 75 -0.73 19.65 1.55
C SER A 75 0.07 20.78 2.18
N ARG A 76 -0.61 21.88 2.53
CA ARG A 76 0.02 23.03 3.18
C ARG A 76 1.27 23.58 2.47
N ARG A 77 1.23 23.70 1.13
CA ARG A 77 2.33 24.16 0.26
C ARG A 77 3.52 23.21 0.11
N SER A 78 3.35 21.94 0.42
CA SER A 78 4.33 20.90 0.17
C SER A 78 3.64 19.63 -0.34
N PHE A 79 4.40 18.72 -0.93
CA PHE A 79 3.87 17.41 -1.30
C PHE A 79 3.85 16.48 -0.10
N ALA A 80 2.73 15.76 0.10
CA ALA A 80 2.55 14.80 1.17
C ALA A 80 2.08 13.44 0.65
N LEU A 81 2.28 12.40 1.45
CA LEU A 81 1.83 11.05 1.15
C LEU A 81 0.47 10.78 1.79
N TYR A 82 -0.38 10.14 0.99
CA TYR A 82 -1.68 9.61 1.37
C TYR A 82 -1.73 8.12 0.98
N ARG A 83 -2.57 7.32 1.62
CA ARG A 83 -2.69 5.89 1.32
C ARG A 83 -4.12 5.52 1.00
N GLU A 84 -4.28 4.74 -0.06
CA GLU A 84 -5.52 4.04 -0.37
C GLU A 84 -5.31 2.52 -0.20
N PHE A 85 -6.39 1.81 0.10
CA PHE A 85 -6.42 0.36 0.02
C PHE A 85 -7.11 -0.05 -1.28
N ARG A 86 -6.39 -0.78 -2.12
CA ARG A 86 -6.81 -1.09 -3.49
C ARG A 86 -7.06 -2.59 -3.68
N GLU A 87 -7.94 -2.88 -4.59
CA GLU A 87 -8.00 -4.18 -5.23
C GLU A 87 -7.15 -4.12 -6.51
N VAL A 88 -6.19 -5.04 -6.66
CA VAL A 88 -5.19 -5.00 -7.73
C VAL A 88 -4.93 -6.39 -8.30
N PRO A 89 -4.58 -6.53 -9.59
CA PRO A 89 -4.14 -7.80 -10.15
C PRO A 89 -2.88 -8.29 -9.43
N ASP A 90 -2.78 -9.60 -9.22
CA ASP A 90 -1.55 -10.22 -8.72
C ASP A 90 -0.51 -10.24 -9.83
N THR A 91 0.57 -9.48 -9.66
CA THR A 91 1.71 -9.37 -10.58
C THR A 91 2.98 -10.05 -10.03
N GLY A 92 2.86 -10.96 -9.09
CA GLY A 92 4.00 -11.63 -8.43
C GLY A 92 4.05 -11.34 -6.94
N GLY A 93 2.90 -11.28 -6.30
CA GLY A 93 2.70 -11.07 -4.87
C GLY A 93 2.44 -9.62 -4.47
N PRO A 94 2.08 -9.39 -3.19
CA PRO A 94 1.56 -8.12 -2.71
C PRO A 94 2.47 -6.91 -2.96
N VAL A 95 3.80 -7.06 -2.83
CA VAL A 95 4.74 -5.94 -3.01
C VAL A 95 4.85 -5.55 -4.49
N SER A 96 5.02 -6.54 -5.38
CA SER A 96 5.07 -6.31 -6.83
C SER A 96 3.76 -5.66 -7.31
N SER A 97 2.62 -6.20 -6.87
CA SER A 97 1.29 -5.69 -7.23
C SER A 97 1.05 -4.28 -6.73
N ALA A 98 1.47 -3.95 -5.50
CA ALA A 98 1.36 -2.60 -4.95
C ALA A 98 2.19 -1.58 -5.74
N VAL A 99 3.46 -1.92 -6.05
CA VAL A 99 4.36 -1.06 -6.82
C VAL A 99 3.85 -0.87 -8.25
N SER A 100 3.40 -1.93 -8.91
CA SER A 100 2.80 -1.87 -10.25
C SER A 100 1.52 -1.00 -10.24
N ALA A 101 0.66 -1.18 -9.25
CA ALA A 101 -0.56 -0.40 -9.09
C ALA A 101 -0.28 1.10 -8.86
N MET A 102 0.71 1.44 -8.04
CA MET A 102 1.16 2.82 -7.80
C MET A 102 1.55 3.54 -9.09
N MET A 103 2.10 2.81 -10.06
CA MET A 103 2.57 3.38 -11.34
C MET A 103 1.50 3.39 -12.43
N SER A 104 0.53 2.46 -12.39
CA SER A 104 -0.41 2.21 -13.49
C SER A 104 -1.85 2.61 -13.21
N LEU A 105 -2.29 2.58 -11.95
CA LEU A 105 -3.66 2.95 -11.60
C LEU A 105 -3.79 4.46 -11.40
N LYS A 106 -5.02 4.93 -11.54
CA LYS A 106 -5.40 6.25 -11.04
C LYS A 106 -5.74 6.13 -9.56
N PRO A 107 -5.41 7.14 -8.73
CA PRO A 107 -5.95 7.25 -7.39
C PRO A 107 -7.49 7.20 -7.40
N LEU A 108 -8.11 6.80 -6.30
CA LEU A 108 -9.56 6.96 -6.11
C LEU A 108 -9.88 8.44 -5.91
N ASP A 109 -9.13 9.07 -5.02
CA ASP A 109 -9.24 10.49 -4.73
C ASP A 109 -8.70 11.33 -5.89
N PRO A 110 -9.49 12.22 -6.49
CA PRO A 110 -9.07 13.03 -7.64
C PRO A 110 -7.98 14.04 -7.31
N ASP A 111 -7.78 14.38 -6.04
CA ASP A 111 -6.74 15.30 -5.57
C ASP A 111 -5.36 14.64 -5.48
N TYR A 112 -5.33 13.30 -5.57
CA TYR A 112 -4.09 12.54 -5.47
C TYR A 112 -3.47 12.29 -6.84
N MET A 113 -2.15 12.14 -6.87
CA MET A 113 -1.38 11.88 -8.08
C MET A 113 -0.21 10.94 -7.84
N THR A 114 0.42 10.54 -8.94
CA THR A 114 1.74 9.91 -8.97
C THR A 114 2.57 10.51 -10.10
N PRO A 115 3.85 10.84 -9.89
CA PRO A 115 4.73 11.26 -10.96
C PRO A 115 5.28 10.08 -11.78
N TRP A 116 5.16 8.87 -11.27
CA TRP A 116 5.60 7.65 -11.96
C TRP A 116 4.80 7.39 -13.23
N ARG A 117 5.42 6.69 -14.16
CA ARG A 117 4.76 6.15 -15.36
C ARG A 117 4.66 4.62 -15.24
N PRO A 118 3.72 3.98 -15.92
CA PRO A 118 3.68 2.53 -15.99
C PRO A 118 5.02 1.98 -16.47
N ALA A 119 5.64 1.11 -15.67
CA ALA A 119 6.87 0.43 -16.01
C ALA A 119 6.59 -0.78 -16.91
N SER A 120 7.41 -1.01 -17.93
CA SER A 120 7.34 -2.21 -18.77
C SER A 120 7.67 -3.47 -17.99
N HIS A 121 8.51 -3.37 -16.95
CA HIS A 121 8.70 -4.42 -15.97
C HIS A 121 8.88 -3.86 -14.56
N VAL A 122 8.39 -4.63 -13.58
CA VAL A 122 8.58 -4.44 -12.15
C VAL A 122 9.03 -5.77 -11.58
N THR A 123 10.27 -5.85 -11.14
CA THR A 123 10.81 -7.05 -10.47
C THR A 123 11.04 -6.75 -9.00
N VAL A 124 10.48 -7.57 -8.14
CA VAL A 124 10.63 -7.43 -6.68
C VAL A 124 11.29 -8.67 -6.11
N SER A 125 12.29 -8.48 -5.28
CA SER A 125 12.87 -9.51 -4.45
C SER A 125 13.03 -9.01 -3.03
N GLN A 126 12.94 -9.91 -2.05
CA GLN A 126 13.14 -9.57 -0.64
C GLN A 126 14.15 -10.53 -0.03
N LYS A 127 15.13 -9.98 0.68
CA LYS A 127 16.11 -10.74 1.47
C LYS A 127 16.14 -10.17 2.88
N GLY A 128 15.61 -10.96 3.83
CA GLY A 128 15.43 -10.49 5.20
C GLY A 128 14.48 -9.28 5.25
N ASP A 129 14.91 -8.19 5.82
CA ASP A 129 14.17 -6.94 5.98
C ASP A 129 14.43 -5.91 4.85
N ALA A 130 15.15 -6.30 3.80
CA ALA A 130 15.45 -5.45 2.65
C ALA A 130 14.71 -5.92 1.39
N ILE A 131 13.96 -5.01 0.78
CA ILE A 131 13.30 -5.19 -0.51
C ILE A 131 14.20 -4.60 -1.60
N THR A 132 14.35 -5.29 -2.72
CA THR A 132 14.89 -4.72 -3.95
C THR A 132 13.77 -4.63 -4.97
N VAL A 133 13.56 -3.44 -5.51
CA VAL A 133 12.63 -3.14 -6.60
C VAL A 133 13.43 -2.72 -7.81
N ASP A 134 13.37 -3.51 -8.87
CA ASP A 134 13.96 -3.18 -10.16
C ASP A 134 12.88 -2.77 -11.13
N LEU A 135 13.07 -1.62 -11.77
CA LEU A 135 12.11 -0.98 -12.66
C LEU A 135 12.75 -0.76 -14.03
N SER A 136 11.94 -0.91 -15.07
CA SER A 136 12.36 -0.41 -16.40
C SER A 136 12.45 1.12 -16.42
N SER A 137 13.33 1.64 -17.26
CA SER A 137 13.63 3.08 -17.37
C SER A 137 12.42 3.94 -17.77
N ASP A 138 11.41 3.36 -18.42
CA ASP A 138 10.16 4.05 -18.78
C ASP A 138 9.31 4.49 -17.57
N ALA A 139 9.50 3.87 -16.41
CA ALA A 139 8.89 4.34 -15.15
C ALA A 139 9.20 5.80 -14.83
N PHE A 140 10.33 6.32 -15.33
CA PHE A 140 10.85 7.65 -15.07
C PHE A 140 10.65 8.63 -16.23
N ALA A 141 9.85 8.28 -17.23
CA ALA A 141 9.66 9.07 -18.45
C ALA A 141 8.91 10.41 -18.24
N ASN A 142 8.40 10.68 -17.04
CA ASN A 142 7.84 11.99 -16.72
C ASN A 142 8.94 13.03 -16.55
N THR A 143 8.99 14.01 -17.45
CA THR A 143 10.02 15.09 -17.45
C THR A 143 9.62 16.31 -16.61
N GLN A 144 8.41 16.34 -16.05
CA GLN A 144 7.88 17.44 -15.25
C GLN A 144 8.00 17.16 -13.74
N VAL A 145 9.14 16.63 -13.30
CA VAL A 145 9.36 16.24 -11.91
C VAL A 145 10.48 17.09 -11.32
N GLY A 146 10.09 18.10 -10.53
CA GLY A 146 11.03 18.90 -9.75
C GLY A 146 11.59 18.13 -8.55
N SER A 147 12.64 18.65 -7.92
CA SER A 147 13.38 17.95 -6.84
C SER A 147 12.50 17.52 -5.66
N GLU A 148 11.62 18.38 -5.16
CA GLU A 148 10.72 18.05 -4.06
C GLU A 148 9.77 16.90 -4.43
N LEU A 149 9.18 16.97 -5.63
CA LEU A 149 8.28 15.92 -6.10
C LEU A 149 9.04 14.60 -6.36
N ALA A 150 10.28 14.67 -6.83
CA ALA A 150 11.15 13.50 -7.02
C ALA A 150 11.46 12.82 -5.70
N ASP A 151 11.86 13.58 -4.68
CA ASP A 151 12.09 13.06 -3.33
C ASP A 151 10.81 12.41 -2.76
N ARG A 152 9.67 13.06 -2.95
CA ARG A 152 8.38 12.52 -2.50
C ARG A 152 7.99 11.26 -3.25
N ALA A 153 8.26 11.18 -4.56
CA ALA A 153 8.03 9.99 -5.38
C ALA A 153 8.85 8.78 -4.91
N VAL A 154 10.12 9.00 -4.58
CA VAL A 154 10.94 7.93 -4.01
C VAL A 154 10.34 7.44 -2.69
N GLN A 155 9.93 8.35 -1.81
CA GLN A 155 9.27 7.98 -0.55
C GLN A 155 7.90 7.33 -0.78
N GLN A 156 7.16 7.70 -1.81
CA GLN A 156 5.91 7.02 -2.23
C GLN A 156 6.16 5.54 -2.49
N LEU A 157 7.19 5.21 -3.26
CA LEU A 157 7.56 3.81 -3.55
C LEU A 157 8.03 3.09 -2.28
N VAL A 158 8.89 3.69 -1.47
CA VAL A 158 9.39 3.10 -0.22
C VAL A 158 8.24 2.79 0.73
N TYR A 159 7.30 3.71 0.90
CA TYR A 159 6.14 3.53 1.75
C TYR A 159 5.18 2.47 1.20
N THR A 160 4.94 2.46 -0.11
CA THR A 160 4.09 1.46 -0.79
C THR A 160 4.68 0.06 -0.63
N ALA A 161 5.95 -0.13 -0.99
CA ALA A 161 6.60 -1.44 -0.94
C ALA A 161 6.66 -2.00 0.50
N THR A 162 7.07 -1.18 1.48
CA THR A 162 7.18 -1.62 2.87
C THR A 162 5.82 -1.84 3.54
N ALA A 163 4.77 -1.08 3.16
CA ALA A 163 3.42 -1.32 3.65
C ALA A 163 2.82 -2.61 3.07
N ALA A 164 3.05 -2.87 1.79
CA ALA A 164 2.61 -4.11 1.14
C ALA A 164 3.33 -5.33 1.71
N ALA A 165 4.62 -5.24 2.02
CA ALA A 165 5.38 -6.28 2.70
C ALA A 165 4.84 -6.57 4.11
N LEU A 166 4.51 -5.52 4.88
CA LEU A 166 3.88 -5.68 6.18
C LEU A 166 2.51 -6.37 6.07
N LYS A 167 1.68 -5.99 5.09
CA LYS A 167 0.38 -6.62 4.80
C LYS A 167 0.55 -8.09 4.43
N ALA A 168 1.63 -8.44 3.73
CA ALA A 168 1.98 -9.82 3.35
C ALA A 168 2.54 -10.67 4.51
N GLY A 169 2.76 -10.09 5.69
CA GLY A 169 3.39 -10.78 6.81
C GLY A 169 4.92 -10.93 6.70
N THR A 170 5.55 -10.20 5.77
CA THR A 170 7.00 -10.16 5.55
C THR A 170 7.54 -8.74 5.72
N PRO A 171 7.50 -8.16 6.94
CA PRO A 171 7.85 -6.77 7.14
C PRO A 171 9.28 -6.48 6.67
N ALA A 172 9.47 -5.30 6.08
CA ALA A 172 10.76 -4.81 5.61
C ALA A 172 11.01 -3.39 6.12
N SER A 173 12.26 -3.10 6.44
CA SER A 173 12.71 -1.80 6.95
C SER A 173 13.32 -0.92 5.86
N SER A 174 13.75 -1.51 4.75
CA SER A 174 14.48 -0.81 3.70
C SER A 174 14.12 -1.27 2.30
N VAL A 175 14.30 -0.36 1.34
CA VAL A 175 14.08 -0.60 -0.10
C VAL A 175 15.29 -0.12 -0.87
N LYS A 176 15.77 -0.95 -1.79
CA LYS A 176 16.73 -0.58 -2.83
C LYS A 176 15.99 -0.49 -4.15
N ILE A 177 16.11 0.64 -4.84
CA ILE A 177 15.49 0.84 -6.16
C ILE A 177 16.62 0.82 -7.20
N THR A 178 16.46 0.00 -8.24
CA THR A 178 17.36 -0.07 -9.39
C THR A 178 16.59 0.20 -10.70
N VAL A 179 17.29 0.56 -11.74
CA VAL A 179 16.73 0.79 -13.07
C VAL A 179 17.48 -0.13 -14.04
N ASP A 180 16.75 -1.05 -14.67
CA ASP A 180 17.30 -2.06 -15.58
C ASP A 180 18.51 -2.81 -14.93
N GLY A 181 18.37 -3.18 -13.66
CA GLY A 181 19.36 -3.89 -12.85
C GLY A 181 20.50 -3.03 -12.29
N ALA A 182 20.56 -1.74 -12.57
CA ALA A 182 21.68 -0.88 -12.20
C ALA A 182 21.28 0.32 -11.34
N ALA A 183 22.27 0.90 -10.65
CA ALA A 183 22.16 2.23 -10.05
C ALA A 183 22.07 3.30 -11.16
N SER A 184 21.12 4.23 -11.04
CA SER A 184 20.87 5.22 -12.10
C SER A 184 20.51 6.58 -11.52
N ASP A 185 20.81 7.63 -12.29
CA ASP A 185 20.28 8.96 -12.03
C ASP A 185 18.92 9.10 -12.72
N VAL A 186 17.91 9.53 -11.98
CA VAL A 186 16.55 9.66 -12.48
C VAL A 186 16.04 11.08 -12.29
N TRP A 187 15.15 11.53 -13.18
CA TRP A 187 14.59 12.88 -13.22
C TRP A 187 15.65 14.00 -13.16
N GLY A 188 16.92 13.68 -13.37
CA GLY A 188 18.04 14.63 -13.31
C GLY A 188 18.42 15.12 -11.91
N VAL A 189 17.78 14.61 -10.86
CA VAL A 189 17.94 15.12 -9.47
C VAL A 189 18.12 14.03 -8.42
N ILE A 190 17.82 12.76 -8.72
CA ILE A 190 17.87 11.66 -7.74
C ILE A 190 18.85 10.58 -8.23
N ARG A 191 19.77 10.16 -7.36
CA ARG A 191 20.61 8.98 -7.55
C ARG A 191 19.99 7.76 -6.86
N LEU A 192 19.58 6.77 -7.64
CA LEU A 192 19.08 5.47 -7.17
C LEU A 192 20.22 4.43 -7.07
N GLY A 193 19.93 3.29 -6.41
CA GLY A 193 20.87 2.17 -6.23
C GLY A 193 21.39 2.02 -4.80
N GLY A 194 21.23 3.04 -3.96
CA GLY A 194 21.42 2.95 -2.52
C GLY A 194 20.23 2.34 -1.80
N THR A 195 20.44 1.92 -0.55
CA THR A 195 19.35 1.48 0.34
C THR A 195 18.66 2.67 0.96
N MET A 196 17.34 2.70 0.92
CA MET A 196 16.47 3.76 1.42
C MET A 196 15.55 3.22 2.49
N GLN A 197 15.27 4.02 3.50
CA GLN A 197 14.28 3.74 4.54
C GLN A 197 13.11 4.71 4.41
N ARG A 198 12.02 4.42 5.10
CA ARG A 198 10.95 5.42 5.26
C ARG A 198 11.52 6.66 5.92
N ALA A 199 11.30 7.80 5.31
CA ALA A 199 11.51 9.06 5.99
C ALA A 199 10.54 9.18 7.18
N PRO A 200 10.85 10.02 8.19
CA PRO A 200 9.95 10.25 9.31
C PRO A 200 8.54 10.66 8.83
N VAL A 201 7.51 10.16 9.50
CA VAL A 201 6.10 10.47 9.19
C VAL A 201 5.87 11.97 9.09
N SER A 202 6.42 12.75 10.02
CA SER A 202 6.32 14.22 10.07
C SER A 202 6.93 14.93 8.85
N ALA A 203 7.83 14.27 8.12
CA ALA A 203 8.47 14.84 6.94
C ALA A 203 7.74 14.53 5.63
N VAL A 204 6.93 13.48 5.61
CA VAL A 204 6.39 12.99 4.33
C VAL A 204 4.89 12.77 4.31
N GLN A 205 4.22 12.52 5.44
CA GLN A 205 2.78 12.25 5.44
C GLN A 205 1.96 13.53 5.61
N ALA A 206 0.72 13.49 5.14
CA ALA A 206 -0.22 14.57 5.34
C ALA A 206 -0.53 14.77 6.82
N TYR A 207 -0.61 16.03 7.25
CA TYR A 207 -0.93 16.38 8.64
C TYR A 207 -2.38 16.06 9.02
N THR A 208 -3.28 15.98 8.03
CA THR A 208 -4.66 15.51 8.17
C THR A 208 -4.95 14.60 7.01
N TRP A 209 -5.50 13.43 7.30
CA TRP A 209 -5.80 12.43 6.28
C TRP A 209 -6.93 11.53 6.75
N VAL A 210 -8.03 11.47 5.97
CA VAL A 210 -9.17 10.58 6.18
C VAL A 210 -8.85 9.22 5.58
N THR A 211 -8.88 8.18 6.40
CA THR A 211 -8.54 6.81 5.98
C THR A 211 -9.77 5.93 5.76
N SER A 212 -10.91 6.32 6.30
CA SER A 212 -12.22 5.66 6.10
C SER A 212 -13.35 6.67 6.36
N PRO A 213 -14.36 6.73 5.48
CA PRO A 213 -14.44 6.01 4.23
C PRO A 213 -13.32 6.42 3.25
N GLN A 214 -13.00 5.52 2.30
CA GLN A 214 -12.19 5.89 1.14
C GLN A 214 -13.05 6.66 0.14
N GLU A 215 -12.40 7.36 -0.78
CA GLU A 215 -13.09 8.06 -1.87
C GLU A 215 -13.95 7.08 -2.68
N GLY A 216 -15.23 7.43 -2.86
CA GLY A 216 -16.20 6.63 -3.61
C GLY A 216 -16.70 5.37 -2.91
N GLU A 217 -16.44 5.19 -1.60
CA GLU A 217 -16.86 4.00 -0.85
C GLU A 217 -18.38 3.96 -0.65
N ASP A 218 -18.97 2.76 -0.81
CA ASP A 218 -20.38 2.49 -0.55
C ASP A 218 -20.55 1.91 0.85
N LEU A 219 -21.42 2.51 1.65
CA LEU A 219 -21.63 2.18 3.06
C LEU A 219 -23.10 1.89 3.39
N PRO A 220 -23.39 1.04 4.37
CA PRO A 220 -24.76 0.85 4.85
C PRO A 220 -25.28 2.07 5.61
N ALA A 221 -26.59 2.34 5.48
CA ALA A 221 -27.26 3.38 6.27
C ALA A 221 -27.19 3.11 7.77
N GLY A 222 -27.15 4.18 8.55
CA GLY A 222 -27.09 4.13 10.01
C GLY A 222 -25.90 4.87 10.57
N THR A 223 -25.22 4.27 11.54
CA THR A 223 -24.03 4.87 12.16
C THR A 223 -22.80 4.59 11.32
N VAL A 224 -22.32 5.61 10.62
CA VAL A 224 -21.06 5.57 9.86
C VAL A 224 -19.90 5.95 10.78
N THR A 225 -18.85 5.14 10.78
CA THR A 225 -17.60 5.43 11.51
C THR A 225 -16.57 5.99 10.56
N PHE A 226 -16.08 7.16 10.89
CA PHE A 226 -15.00 7.83 10.19
C PHE A 226 -13.68 7.60 10.92
N LYS A 227 -12.63 7.38 10.17
CA LYS A 227 -11.27 7.21 10.70
C LYS A 227 -10.30 8.07 9.92
N GLY A 228 -9.28 8.51 10.59
CA GLY A 228 -8.20 9.25 9.96
C GLY A 228 -6.92 9.15 10.76
N PHE A 229 -5.89 9.77 10.22
CA PHE A 229 -4.55 9.81 10.80
C PHE A 229 -3.95 11.19 10.60
N GLY A 230 -3.27 11.72 11.59
CA GLY A 230 -2.67 13.03 11.45
C GLY A 230 -2.13 13.60 12.76
N THR A 231 -1.79 14.89 12.69
CA THR A 231 -1.45 15.71 13.83
C THR A 231 -2.00 17.13 13.64
N ALA A 232 -2.43 17.75 14.72
CA ALA A 232 -2.98 19.09 14.70
C ALA A 232 -2.62 19.83 15.99
N PHE A 233 -2.78 21.15 16.00
CA PHE A 233 -2.64 21.95 17.21
C PHE A 233 -3.59 21.42 18.28
N GLU A 234 -3.11 21.22 19.50
CA GLU A 234 -3.84 20.61 20.62
C GLU A 234 -4.48 19.25 20.29
N ALA A 235 -3.95 18.52 19.31
CA ALA A 235 -4.47 17.25 18.82
C ALA A 235 -5.95 17.32 18.34
N ASN A 236 -6.48 18.49 18.02
CA ASN A 236 -7.88 18.71 17.71
C ASN A 236 -8.13 18.75 16.21
N PHE A 237 -9.09 17.95 15.76
CA PHE A 237 -9.59 17.90 14.39
C PHE A 237 -11.05 18.31 14.35
N VAL A 238 -11.38 19.27 13.51
CA VAL A 238 -12.77 19.70 13.23
C VAL A 238 -13.26 18.97 11.99
N TRP A 239 -14.49 18.47 12.02
CA TRP A 239 -15.06 17.73 10.91
C TRP A 239 -16.47 18.18 10.57
N GLU A 240 -16.81 18.03 9.30
CA GLU A 240 -18.16 18.26 8.76
C GLU A 240 -18.53 17.15 7.79
N VAL A 241 -19.77 16.68 7.85
CA VAL A 241 -20.39 15.79 6.84
C VAL A 241 -21.44 16.60 6.11
N ARG A 242 -21.36 16.61 4.80
CA ARG A 242 -22.28 17.34 3.90
C ARG A 242 -22.98 16.39 2.96
N ARG A 243 -24.22 16.67 2.62
CA ARG A 243 -24.89 16.05 1.47
C ARG A 243 -24.31 16.64 0.16
N ASP A 244 -24.53 15.93 -0.94
CA ASP A 244 -24.22 16.41 -2.29
C ASP A 244 -24.85 17.79 -2.59
N SER A 245 -26.01 18.11 -1.99
CA SER A 245 -26.63 19.44 -2.03
C SER A 245 -25.83 20.56 -1.34
N GLY A 246 -24.71 20.24 -0.66
CA GLY A 246 -23.91 21.15 0.14
C GLY A 246 -24.40 21.36 1.58
N ALA A 247 -25.57 20.83 1.95
CA ALA A 247 -26.12 20.97 3.32
C ALA A 247 -25.27 20.20 4.34
N VAL A 248 -24.84 20.86 5.41
CA VAL A 248 -24.19 20.20 6.56
C VAL A 248 -25.22 19.40 7.31
N VAL A 249 -25.01 18.08 7.43
CA VAL A 249 -25.89 17.16 8.13
C VAL A 249 -25.33 16.73 9.50
N ALA A 250 -24.01 16.77 9.64
CA ALA A 250 -23.34 16.54 10.93
C ALA A 250 -22.02 17.32 10.97
N LYS A 251 -21.62 17.73 12.16
CA LYS A 251 -20.32 18.38 12.40
C LYS A 251 -19.90 18.21 13.84
N GLY A 252 -18.62 18.32 14.10
CA GLY A 252 -18.06 18.18 15.43
C GLY A 252 -16.56 18.34 15.45
N PHE A 253 -15.96 17.82 16.50
CA PHE A 253 -14.52 17.70 16.63
C PHE A 253 -14.15 16.34 17.18
N THR A 254 -12.91 15.95 17.03
CA THR A 254 -12.33 14.71 17.57
C THR A 254 -10.85 14.95 17.86
N MET A 255 -10.28 14.10 18.70
CA MET A 255 -8.87 14.16 19.06
C MET A 255 -8.10 13.06 18.32
N GLY A 256 -6.86 13.35 17.92
CA GLY A 256 -5.99 12.38 17.28
C GLY A 256 -4.52 12.78 17.36
N GLY A 257 -3.64 11.80 17.58
CA GLY A 257 -2.23 12.07 17.88
C GLY A 257 -2.07 12.76 19.24
N THR A 258 -1.05 13.58 19.35
CA THR A 258 -0.78 14.37 20.57
C THR A 258 -0.55 15.83 20.20
N GLY A 259 -0.75 16.73 21.17
CA GLY A 259 -0.59 18.17 20.96
C GLY A 259 0.84 18.63 20.72
N ASP A 260 1.84 17.77 20.88
CA ASP A 260 3.25 18.03 20.64
C ASP A 260 3.72 17.76 19.18
N GLY A 261 2.80 17.44 18.29
CA GLY A 261 3.09 17.13 16.88
C GLY A 261 3.28 15.65 16.57
N THR A 262 3.06 14.75 17.55
CA THR A 262 3.06 13.31 17.30
C THR A 262 1.81 12.91 16.53
N PHE A 263 2.00 12.21 15.43
CA PHE A 263 0.93 11.69 14.59
C PHE A 263 0.19 10.53 15.27
N GLY A 264 -1.11 10.47 15.10
CA GLY A 264 -1.95 9.38 15.61
C GLY A 264 -3.28 9.29 14.91
N GLU A 265 -4.01 8.24 15.23
CA GLU A 265 -5.35 8.00 14.70
C GLU A 265 -6.38 8.91 15.35
N PHE A 266 -7.37 9.33 14.58
CA PHE A 266 -8.60 9.92 15.09
C PHE A 266 -9.81 9.12 14.58
N THR A 267 -10.90 9.17 15.35
CA THR A 267 -12.15 8.53 14.96
C THR A 267 -13.35 9.35 15.45
N PHE A 268 -14.43 9.31 14.68
CA PHE A 268 -15.72 9.87 15.05
C PHE A 268 -16.85 9.14 14.33
N THR A 269 -18.09 9.42 14.69
CA THR A 269 -19.26 8.79 14.07
C THR A 269 -20.32 9.83 13.72
N ALA A 270 -21.10 9.53 12.67
CA ALA A 270 -22.30 10.27 12.34
C ALA A 270 -23.40 9.28 11.93
N LYS A 271 -24.66 9.59 12.30
CA LYS A 271 -25.82 8.83 11.83
C LYS A 271 -26.30 9.42 10.53
N LEU A 272 -26.28 8.62 9.44
CA LEU A 272 -26.63 9.04 8.10
C LEU A 272 -27.71 8.13 7.51
N ASP A 273 -28.68 8.75 6.85
CA ASP A 273 -29.66 8.08 6.01
C ASP A 273 -29.04 7.80 4.62
N ALA A 274 -29.74 7.04 3.79
CA ALA A 274 -29.33 6.81 2.40
C ALA A 274 -29.14 8.14 1.64
N GLY A 275 -28.06 8.23 0.84
CA GLY A 275 -27.70 9.43 0.08
C GLY A 275 -26.21 9.53 -0.24
N THR A 276 -25.84 10.55 -1.01
CA THR A 276 -24.44 10.87 -1.34
C THR A 276 -23.93 11.98 -0.43
N TYR A 277 -22.73 11.80 0.07
CA TYR A 277 -22.13 12.66 1.09
C TYR A 277 -20.66 12.95 0.78
N SER A 278 -20.15 14.00 1.41
CA SER A 278 -18.73 14.21 1.62
C SER A 278 -18.44 14.44 3.10
N VAL A 279 -17.30 13.95 3.56
CA VAL A 279 -16.73 14.29 4.86
C VAL A 279 -15.52 15.17 4.62
N LYS A 280 -15.39 16.26 5.36
CA LYS A 280 -14.23 17.13 5.39
C LYS A 280 -13.68 17.17 6.80
N VAL A 281 -12.38 16.94 6.94
CA VAL A 281 -11.66 17.00 8.23
C VAL A 281 -10.55 18.03 8.11
N SER A 282 -10.43 18.88 9.11
CA SER A 282 -9.44 19.95 9.20
C SER A 282 -8.73 19.86 10.54
N GLY A 283 -7.41 19.77 10.54
CA GLY A 283 -6.63 19.94 11.77
C GLY A 283 -6.77 21.37 12.28
N SER A 284 -6.93 21.57 13.59
CA SER A 284 -6.88 22.92 14.15
C SER A 284 -5.49 23.52 13.97
N ASP A 285 -5.41 24.83 13.77
CA ASP A 285 -4.17 25.58 13.88
C ASP A 285 -4.29 26.64 15.00
N GLY A 286 -3.19 26.90 15.68
CA GLY A 286 -3.17 27.81 16.82
C GLY A 286 -3.43 29.28 16.47
N SER A 287 -3.34 29.64 15.18
CA SER A 287 -3.55 31.00 14.68
C SER A 287 -4.97 31.26 14.21
N GLY A 288 -5.83 30.23 14.16
CA GLY A 288 -7.16 30.31 13.56
C GLY A 288 -7.13 30.65 12.06
N GLY A 289 -6.06 30.32 11.36
CA GLY A 289 -5.85 30.61 9.94
C GLY A 289 -5.21 31.98 9.66
N ALA A 290 -4.82 32.72 10.70
CA ALA A 290 -4.23 34.08 10.54
C ALA A 290 -2.74 34.01 10.13
N GLU A 291 -2.05 32.93 10.43
CA GLU A 291 -0.62 32.77 10.17
C GLU A 291 -0.33 31.43 9.44
N GLY A 292 0.71 31.44 8.62
CA GLY A 292 1.20 30.25 7.93
C GLY A 292 0.34 29.78 6.76
N PRO A 293 0.45 28.50 6.36
CA PRO A 293 -0.27 27.94 5.20
C PRO A 293 -1.73 27.56 5.48
N GLY A 294 -2.22 27.83 6.68
CA GLY A 294 -3.54 27.41 7.14
C GLY A 294 -3.58 25.95 7.63
N PRO A 295 -4.76 25.49 8.07
CA PRO A 295 -4.95 24.14 8.54
C PRO A 295 -4.74 23.12 7.41
N ALA A 296 -4.23 21.95 7.76
CA ALA A 296 -4.24 20.80 6.86
C ALA A 296 -5.67 20.26 6.77
N VAL A 297 -6.10 19.95 5.55
CA VAL A 297 -7.46 19.50 5.25
C VAL A 297 -7.38 18.25 4.40
N ASP A 298 -8.32 17.33 4.60
CA ASP A 298 -8.60 16.21 3.69
C ASP A 298 -10.11 15.96 3.65
N ASP A 299 -10.63 15.56 2.51
CA ASP A 299 -12.04 15.23 2.34
C ASP A 299 -12.22 13.96 1.50
N LYS A 300 -13.38 13.31 1.66
CA LYS A 300 -13.77 12.12 0.89
C LYS A 300 -15.25 12.17 0.57
N ALA A 301 -15.58 11.87 -0.67
CA ALA A 301 -16.94 11.61 -1.10
C ALA A 301 -17.27 10.11 -0.93
N PHE A 302 -18.51 9.81 -0.56
CA PHE A 302 -18.99 8.44 -0.33
C PHE A 302 -20.50 8.36 -0.46
N THR A 303 -21.01 7.14 -0.63
CA THR A 303 -22.46 6.87 -0.73
C THR A 303 -22.92 6.00 0.44
N VAL A 304 -24.15 6.25 0.90
CA VAL A 304 -24.84 5.46 1.94
C VAL A 304 -26.12 4.90 1.36
N HIS A 305 -26.36 3.58 1.54
CA HIS A 305 -27.53 2.84 1.00
C HIS A 305 -28.48 2.36 2.09
#